data_726e4dd985d54608b523bd21f02fb01e
#
_entry.id   726e4dd985d54608b523bd21f02fb01e
#
_cell.length_a   1.000
_cell.length_b   1.000
_cell.length_c   1.000
_cell.angle_alpha   90.00
_cell.angle_beta   90.00
_cell.angle_gamma   90.00
#
_symmetry.space_group_name_H-M   'P 1'
#
loop_
_entity.id
_entity.type
_entity.pdbx_description
1 polymer ?
#
loop_
_entity_poly.entity_id
_entity_poly.type
_entity_poly.pdbx_seq_one_letter_code
_entity_poly.pdbx_strand_id
1 'polypeptide(L)'
;MASAAARKKTSAGMSDKTSDIILVAICAIALIIVAYPLYYVLVASISDPYDVYAGKTFLLPSGFTLDGYKAVFADPKIVSGFLNSVKYTVIGTCFSVIMLYITAYPLADKNLPGRKWISLFFVFTMYFGGGLVPTYLVVQDTGLIGSMWSLFLPGGVGVGNMIVVRNYFQNSIPHDLVEASEIDGCPKFRTFLSVVIPLSLPI
;
A
#
# COMPACT_ATOMS: atom_id res chain seq x y z
N MET A 1 36.84 -29.87 -21.72
CA MET A 1 35.96 -30.94 -21.18
C MET A 1 34.70 -30.28 -20.67
N ALA A 2 33.65 -30.32 -21.50
CA ALA A 2 32.37 -29.72 -21.22
C ALA A 2 31.50 -30.74 -20.49
N SER A 3 31.15 -30.50 -19.24
CA SER A 3 30.15 -31.28 -18.49
C SER A 3 28.77 -30.63 -18.69
N ALA A 4 28.00 -31.22 -19.61
CA ALA A 4 26.59 -30.89 -19.83
C ALA A 4 25.78 -31.33 -18.58
N ALA A 5 25.38 -30.38 -17.76
CA ALA A 5 24.40 -30.62 -16.70
C ALA A 5 23.06 -30.99 -17.37
N ALA A 6 22.76 -32.26 -17.41
CA ALA A 6 21.48 -32.80 -17.84
C ALA A 6 20.35 -32.24 -16.94
N ARG A 7 19.57 -31.33 -17.49
CA ARG A 7 18.32 -30.82 -16.90
C ARG A 7 17.33 -31.96 -16.82
N LYS A 8 17.24 -32.57 -15.64
CA LYS A 8 16.31 -33.66 -15.31
C LYS A 8 14.89 -33.14 -15.55
N LYS A 9 14.31 -33.47 -16.71
CA LYS A 9 12.88 -33.35 -16.95
C LYS A 9 12.20 -34.26 -15.93
N THR A 10 11.75 -33.70 -14.82
CA THR A 10 10.80 -34.39 -13.93
C THR A 10 9.58 -34.68 -14.77
N SER A 11 9.30 -35.97 -14.99
CA SER A 11 8.07 -36.45 -15.61
C SER A 11 6.90 -35.94 -14.75
N ALA A 12 6.14 -35.00 -15.29
CA ALA A 12 4.86 -34.61 -14.72
C ALA A 12 3.95 -35.84 -14.78
N GLY A 13 3.93 -36.59 -13.68
CA GLY A 13 3.10 -37.77 -13.54
C GLY A 13 1.64 -37.36 -13.42
N MET A 14 0.76 -38.35 -13.61
CA MET A 14 -0.70 -38.24 -13.46
C MET A 14 -1.10 -37.64 -12.06
N SER A 15 -0.20 -37.74 -11.08
CA SER A 15 -0.30 -37.13 -9.74
C SER A 15 -0.28 -35.59 -9.78
N ASP A 16 0.53 -34.96 -10.66
CA ASP A 16 0.62 -33.50 -10.73
C ASP A 16 -0.66 -32.89 -11.29
N LYS A 17 -1.25 -33.50 -12.32
CA LYS A 17 -2.54 -33.05 -12.89
C LYS A 17 -3.69 -33.15 -11.89
N THR A 18 -3.71 -34.20 -11.08
CA THR A 18 -4.74 -34.37 -10.06
C THR A 18 -4.59 -33.32 -8.95
N SER A 19 -3.35 -33.05 -8.53
CA SER A 19 -3.05 -32.00 -7.57
C SER A 19 -3.43 -30.61 -8.09
N ASP A 20 -3.13 -30.33 -9.36
CA ASP A 20 -3.51 -29.06 -10.01
C ASP A 20 -5.04 -28.90 -10.08
N ILE A 21 -5.78 -29.95 -10.42
CA ILE A 21 -7.25 -29.91 -10.45
C ILE A 21 -7.81 -29.64 -9.06
N ILE A 22 -7.28 -30.30 -8.03
CA ILE A 22 -7.71 -30.09 -6.63
C ILE A 22 -7.42 -28.64 -6.20
N LEU A 23 -6.23 -28.10 -6.49
CA LEU A 23 -5.86 -26.72 -6.17
C LEU A 23 -6.78 -25.73 -6.89
N VAL A 24 -7.02 -25.92 -8.18
CA VAL A 24 -7.93 -25.07 -8.95
C VAL A 24 -9.35 -25.13 -8.40
N ALA A 25 -9.83 -26.31 -8.02
CA ALA A 25 -11.16 -26.48 -7.42
C ALA A 25 -11.27 -25.74 -6.07
N ILE A 26 -10.26 -25.86 -5.20
CA ILE A 26 -10.21 -25.15 -3.92
C ILE A 26 -10.19 -23.63 -4.16
N CYS A 27 -9.34 -23.16 -5.07
CA CYS A 27 -9.28 -21.74 -5.42
C CYS A 27 -10.60 -21.22 -6.01
N ALA A 28 -11.25 -22.00 -6.86
CA ALA A 28 -12.56 -21.64 -7.44
C ALA A 28 -13.65 -21.54 -6.37
N ILE A 29 -13.71 -22.50 -5.45
CA ILE A 29 -14.65 -22.47 -4.32
C ILE A 29 -14.37 -21.24 -3.44
N ALA A 30 -13.11 -20.98 -3.08
CA ALA A 30 -12.74 -19.82 -2.29
C ALA A 30 -13.12 -18.51 -3.01
N LEU A 31 -12.88 -18.44 -4.32
CA LEU A 31 -13.27 -17.28 -5.15
C LEU A 31 -14.78 -17.04 -5.11
N ILE A 32 -15.59 -18.10 -5.27
CA ILE A 32 -17.06 -17.99 -5.25
C ILE A 32 -17.53 -17.48 -3.88
N ILE A 33 -16.99 -18.06 -2.79
CA ILE A 33 -17.36 -17.65 -1.42
C ILE A 33 -17.02 -16.16 -1.18
N VAL A 34 -15.86 -15.71 -1.64
CA VAL A 34 -15.44 -14.31 -1.46
C VAL A 34 -16.13 -13.35 -2.43
N ALA A 35 -16.37 -13.78 -3.66
CA ALA A 35 -17.03 -12.98 -4.69
C ALA A 35 -18.53 -12.81 -4.45
N TYR A 36 -19.19 -13.78 -3.83
CA TYR A 36 -20.64 -13.75 -3.62
C TYR A 36 -21.12 -12.50 -2.83
N PRO A 37 -20.56 -12.14 -1.69
CA PRO A 37 -20.97 -10.93 -0.98
C PRO A 37 -20.82 -9.66 -1.81
N LEU A 38 -19.76 -9.54 -2.60
CA LEU A 38 -19.53 -8.39 -3.48
C LEU A 38 -20.57 -8.36 -4.61
N TYR A 39 -20.83 -9.51 -5.22
CA TYR A 39 -21.88 -9.65 -6.22
C TYR A 39 -23.27 -9.31 -5.65
N TYR A 40 -23.58 -9.80 -4.43
CA TYR A 40 -24.84 -9.50 -3.76
C TYR A 40 -25.03 -8.00 -3.54
N VAL A 41 -24.00 -7.28 -3.10
CA VAL A 41 -24.05 -5.82 -2.92
C VAL A 41 -24.37 -5.12 -4.25
N LEU A 42 -23.77 -5.56 -5.36
CA LEU A 42 -24.07 -5.00 -6.69
C LEU A 42 -25.52 -5.25 -7.10
N VAL A 43 -26.02 -6.47 -6.90
CA VAL A 43 -27.40 -6.83 -7.22
C VAL A 43 -28.38 -6.07 -6.32
N ALA A 44 -28.11 -5.99 -5.03
CA ALA A 44 -28.93 -5.25 -4.08
C ALA A 44 -28.96 -3.75 -4.38
N SER A 45 -27.86 -3.15 -4.86
CA SER A 45 -27.79 -1.72 -5.16
C SER A 45 -28.69 -1.26 -6.30
N ILE A 46 -29.11 -2.20 -7.17
CA ILE A 46 -30.02 -1.94 -8.32
C ILE A 46 -31.39 -2.58 -8.14
N SER A 47 -31.67 -3.13 -6.95
CA SER A 47 -32.96 -3.77 -6.63
C SER A 47 -33.82 -2.85 -5.78
N ASP A 48 -35.13 -3.12 -5.78
CA ASP A 48 -36.05 -2.43 -4.90
C ASP A 48 -35.67 -2.64 -3.43
N PRO A 49 -35.50 -1.58 -2.63
CA PRO A 49 -35.11 -1.69 -1.22
C PRO A 49 -36.06 -2.59 -0.41
N TYR A 50 -37.36 -2.56 -0.68
CA TYR A 50 -38.34 -3.38 0.02
C TYR A 50 -38.11 -4.87 -0.23
N ASP A 51 -37.83 -5.26 -1.49
CA ASP A 51 -37.53 -6.65 -1.85
C ASP A 51 -36.20 -7.13 -1.31
N VAL A 52 -35.22 -6.25 -1.20
CA VAL A 52 -33.93 -6.54 -0.52
C VAL A 52 -34.17 -6.82 0.95
N TYR A 53 -34.92 -5.98 1.66
CA TYR A 53 -35.26 -6.21 3.09
C TYR A 53 -36.13 -7.45 3.28
N ALA A 54 -37.01 -7.76 2.33
CA ALA A 54 -37.83 -8.97 2.37
C ALA A 54 -37.06 -10.27 2.03
N GLY A 55 -35.77 -10.16 1.70
CA GLY A 55 -34.92 -11.32 1.36
C GLY A 55 -35.27 -11.98 0.02
N LYS A 56 -36.00 -11.29 -0.87
CA LYS A 56 -36.37 -11.83 -2.19
C LYS A 56 -35.25 -11.70 -3.22
N THR A 57 -34.28 -10.80 -2.98
CA THR A 57 -33.13 -10.59 -3.84
C THR A 57 -32.02 -11.54 -3.46
N PHE A 58 -31.60 -12.42 -4.37
CA PHE A 58 -30.54 -13.42 -4.10
C PHE A 58 -29.46 -13.44 -5.19
N LEU A 59 -29.78 -13.88 -6.39
CA LEU A 59 -28.86 -13.94 -7.54
C LEU A 59 -29.20 -12.93 -8.63
N LEU A 60 -30.45 -12.48 -8.71
CA LEU A 60 -30.90 -11.53 -9.71
C LEU A 60 -31.58 -10.34 -9.02
N PRO A 61 -31.51 -9.16 -9.63
CA PRO A 61 -32.18 -7.99 -9.08
C PRO A 61 -33.68 -8.19 -9.09
N SER A 62 -34.35 -7.87 -7.99
CA SER A 62 -35.81 -7.86 -7.85
C SER A 62 -36.28 -6.42 -7.93
N GLY A 63 -37.17 -6.09 -8.90
CA GLY A 63 -37.64 -4.74 -9.08
C GLY A 63 -36.52 -3.74 -9.39
N PHE A 64 -36.03 -3.73 -10.64
CA PHE A 64 -34.91 -2.85 -11.02
C PHE A 64 -35.22 -1.38 -10.72
N THR A 65 -34.44 -0.76 -9.86
CA THR A 65 -34.52 0.65 -9.48
C THR A 65 -33.14 1.24 -9.18
N LEU A 66 -33.03 2.55 -9.36
CA LEU A 66 -31.84 3.34 -9.00
C LEU A 66 -32.12 4.27 -7.82
N ASP A 67 -33.21 4.06 -7.10
CA ASP A 67 -33.61 4.95 -5.99
C ASP A 67 -32.60 4.91 -4.83
N GLY A 68 -31.92 3.77 -4.59
CA GLY A 68 -30.83 3.70 -3.67
C GLY A 68 -29.69 4.66 -4.03
N TYR A 69 -29.30 4.72 -5.30
CA TYR A 69 -28.29 5.66 -5.76
C TYR A 69 -28.76 7.12 -5.66
N LYS A 70 -30.02 7.40 -6.03
CA LYS A 70 -30.59 8.76 -5.88
C LYS A 70 -30.56 9.21 -4.42
N ALA A 71 -30.92 8.33 -3.48
CA ALA A 71 -30.90 8.62 -2.05
C ALA A 71 -29.46 8.90 -1.55
N VAL A 72 -28.49 8.11 -1.99
CA VAL A 72 -27.05 8.29 -1.65
C VAL A 72 -26.53 9.62 -2.15
N PHE A 73 -26.79 9.97 -3.41
CA PHE A 73 -26.34 11.25 -3.98
C PHE A 73 -27.13 12.46 -3.50
N ALA A 74 -28.34 12.27 -2.98
CA ALA A 74 -29.13 13.32 -2.37
C ALA A 74 -28.66 13.66 -0.93
N ASP A 75 -27.91 12.77 -0.26
CA ASP A 75 -27.37 13.05 1.08
C ASP A 75 -26.03 13.79 0.99
N PRO A 76 -25.99 15.09 1.38
CA PRO A 76 -24.76 15.88 1.33
C PRO A 76 -23.64 15.32 2.19
N LYS A 77 -23.97 14.55 3.26
CA LYS A 77 -22.96 13.95 4.16
C LYS A 77 -22.20 12.84 3.49
N ILE A 78 -22.85 12.03 2.65
CA ILE A 78 -22.20 10.93 1.92
C ILE A 78 -21.24 11.50 0.88
N VAL A 79 -21.70 12.46 0.08
CA VAL A 79 -20.86 13.12 -0.93
C VAL A 79 -19.69 13.85 -0.29
N SER A 80 -19.93 14.61 0.77
CA SER A 80 -18.87 15.31 1.53
C SER A 80 -17.88 14.33 2.16
N GLY A 81 -18.37 13.23 2.75
CA GLY A 81 -17.52 12.18 3.32
C GLY A 81 -16.63 11.51 2.28
N PHE A 82 -17.17 11.21 1.09
CA PHE A 82 -16.41 10.65 -0.01
C PHE A 82 -15.31 11.62 -0.49
N LEU A 83 -15.66 12.88 -0.72
CA LEU A 83 -14.68 13.90 -1.13
C LEU A 83 -13.59 14.12 -0.08
N ASN A 84 -13.95 14.09 1.21
CA ASN A 84 -12.97 14.16 2.29
C ASN A 84 -12.05 12.93 2.31
N SER A 85 -12.57 11.73 2.06
CA SER A 85 -11.76 10.52 1.97
C SER A 85 -10.75 10.60 0.81
N VAL A 86 -11.18 11.06 -0.37
CA VAL A 86 -10.30 11.28 -1.51
C VAL A 86 -9.22 12.32 -1.17
N LYS A 87 -9.62 13.46 -0.60
CA LYS A 87 -8.71 14.52 -0.19
C LYS A 87 -7.65 14.03 0.80
N TYR A 88 -8.07 13.32 1.84
CA TYR A 88 -7.14 12.81 2.86
C TYR A 88 -6.25 11.71 2.30
N THR A 89 -6.75 10.86 1.42
CA THR A 89 -5.93 9.84 0.76
C THR A 89 -4.84 10.49 -0.09
N VAL A 90 -5.18 11.45 -0.92
CA VAL A 90 -4.21 12.13 -1.80
C VAL A 90 -3.15 12.86 -0.95
N ILE A 91 -3.58 13.70 0.00
CA ILE A 91 -2.66 14.49 0.83
C ILE A 91 -1.80 13.56 1.68
N GLY A 92 -2.39 12.53 2.32
CA GLY A 92 -1.67 11.59 3.17
C GLY A 92 -0.66 10.75 2.40
N THR A 93 -1.03 10.30 1.20
CA THR A 93 -0.11 9.54 0.33
C THR A 93 1.06 10.40 -0.11
N CYS A 94 0.82 11.62 -0.61
CA CYS A 94 1.87 12.55 -0.99
C CYS A 94 2.81 12.83 0.18
N PHE A 95 2.25 13.13 1.35
CA PHE A 95 3.02 13.35 2.58
C PHE A 95 3.87 12.14 2.95
N SER A 96 3.27 10.95 2.98
CA SER A 96 3.97 9.71 3.33
C SER A 96 5.10 9.38 2.35
N VAL A 97 4.87 9.52 1.04
CA VAL A 97 5.90 9.29 0.01
C VAL A 97 7.06 10.27 0.18
N ILE A 98 6.78 11.56 0.37
CA ILE A 98 7.83 12.57 0.60
C ILE A 98 8.65 12.22 1.84
N MET A 99 8.00 11.88 2.95
CA MET A 99 8.68 11.51 4.19
C MET A 99 9.50 10.21 4.04
N LEU A 100 8.99 9.22 3.31
CA LEU A 100 9.72 7.99 2.98
C LEU A 100 11.01 8.29 2.21
N TYR A 101 10.93 9.09 1.16
CA TYR A 101 12.08 9.43 0.32
C TYR A 101 13.13 10.23 1.10
N ILE A 102 12.70 11.25 1.86
CA ILE A 102 13.60 12.07 2.70
C ILE A 102 14.30 11.21 3.76
N THR A 103 13.60 10.22 4.32
CA THR A 103 14.15 9.34 5.35
C THR A 103 15.05 8.25 4.75
N ALA A 104 14.64 7.66 3.62
CA ALA A 104 15.35 6.54 3.00
C ALA A 104 16.66 6.97 2.33
N TYR A 105 16.71 8.17 1.73
CA TYR A 105 17.88 8.63 0.98
C TYR A 105 19.14 8.74 1.83
N PRO A 106 19.16 9.45 2.97
CA PRO A 106 20.35 9.48 3.84
C PRO A 106 20.73 8.09 4.36
N LEU A 107 19.75 7.25 4.64
CA LEU A 107 19.98 5.87 5.12
C LEU A 107 20.48 4.94 4.01
N ALA A 108 20.41 5.33 2.76
CA ALA A 108 21.03 4.62 1.65
C ALA A 108 22.55 4.86 1.58
N ASP A 109 23.01 6.03 2.00
CA ASP A 109 24.46 6.37 2.03
C ASP A 109 25.19 5.49 3.04
N LYS A 110 26.18 4.73 2.57
CA LYS A 110 27.02 3.84 3.42
C LYS A 110 27.92 4.63 4.37
N ASN A 111 28.24 5.87 4.02
CA ASN A 111 29.16 6.74 4.77
C ASN A 111 28.44 7.57 5.84
N LEU A 112 27.11 7.47 5.96
CA LEU A 112 26.35 8.20 6.99
C LEU A 112 26.79 7.79 8.40
N PRO A 113 27.31 8.70 9.23
CA PRO A 113 27.67 8.41 10.61
C PRO A 113 26.42 8.02 11.41
N GLY A 114 26.51 6.97 12.23
CA GLY A 114 25.38 6.51 13.03
C GLY A 114 24.28 5.74 12.27
N ARG A 115 24.43 5.50 10.97
CA ARG A 115 23.46 4.80 10.12
C ARG A 115 22.88 3.53 10.75
N LYS A 116 23.76 2.69 11.37
CA LYS A 116 23.33 1.43 12.01
C LYS A 116 22.36 1.68 13.16
N TRP A 117 22.63 2.66 14.00
CA TRP A 117 21.80 3.00 15.15
C TRP A 117 20.46 3.61 14.71
N ILE A 118 20.49 4.51 13.72
CA ILE A 118 19.28 5.11 13.17
C ILE A 118 18.40 4.03 12.51
N SER A 119 19.00 3.13 11.71
CA SER A 119 18.28 2.02 11.09
C SER A 119 17.70 1.07 12.14
N LEU A 120 18.46 0.75 13.20
CA LEU A 120 18.00 -0.10 14.30
C LEU A 120 16.82 0.55 15.04
N PHE A 121 16.88 1.85 15.28
CA PHE A 121 15.77 2.59 15.88
C PHE A 121 14.49 2.50 15.04
N PHE A 122 14.56 2.71 13.73
CA PHE A 122 13.41 2.54 12.86
C PHE A 122 12.87 1.11 12.88
N VAL A 123 13.76 0.10 12.80
CA VAL A 123 13.34 -1.31 12.85
C VAL A 123 12.72 -1.64 14.21
N PHE A 124 13.27 -1.10 15.31
CA PHE A 124 12.67 -1.25 16.63
C PHE A 124 11.24 -0.71 16.68
N THR A 125 10.99 0.49 16.16
CA THR A 125 9.64 1.08 16.14
C THR A 125 8.66 0.30 15.25
N MET A 126 9.13 -0.49 14.32
CA MET A 126 8.29 -1.36 13.50
C MET A 126 7.69 -2.53 14.30
N TYR A 127 8.47 -3.09 15.24
CA TYR A 127 8.05 -4.24 16.06
C TYR A 127 7.48 -3.85 17.41
N PHE A 128 7.87 -2.71 17.95
CA PHE A 128 7.46 -2.22 19.26
C PHE A 128 6.61 -0.96 19.11
N GLY A 129 5.29 -1.13 19.00
CA GLY A 129 4.34 -0.03 19.04
C GLY A 129 3.85 0.22 20.47
N GLY A 130 3.65 1.48 20.83
CA GLY A 130 3.10 1.85 22.13
C GLY A 130 1.62 1.49 22.32
N GLY A 131 0.92 1.15 21.24
CA GLY A 131 -0.51 0.90 21.25
C GLY A 131 -1.35 2.16 21.08
N LEU A 132 -2.68 1.99 21.16
CA LEU A 132 -3.64 3.06 20.88
C LEU A 132 -3.55 4.20 21.92
N VAL A 133 -3.49 3.88 23.20
CA VAL A 133 -3.53 4.88 24.29
C VAL A 133 -2.32 5.81 24.27
N PRO A 134 -1.07 5.32 24.25
CA PRO A 134 0.10 6.18 24.11
C PRO A 134 0.09 7.04 22.84
N THR A 135 -0.34 6.48 21.71
CA THR A 135 -0.45 7.24 20.45
C THR A 135 -1.46 8.38 20.59
N TYR A 136 -2.61 8.13 21.22
CA TYR A 136 -3.62 9.15 21.47
C TYR A 136 -3.08 10.27 22.37
N LEU A 137 -2.38 9.92 23.46
CA LEU A 137 -1.79 10.91 24.38
C LEU A 137 -0.77 11.80 23.68
N VAL A 138 0.11 11.22 22.85
CA VAL A 138 1.08 12.00 22.04
C VAL A 138 0.35 12.96 21.09
N VAL A 139 -0.69 12.49 20.39
CA VAL A 139 -1.50 13.33 19.49
C VAL A 139 -2.20 14.45 20.27
N GLN A 140 -2.67 14.17 21.49
CA GLN A 140 -3.30 15.15 22.37
C GLN A 140 -2.27 16.20 22.83
N ASP A 141 -1.14 15.77 23.36
CA ASP A 141 -0.10 16.66 23.91
C ASP A 141 0.53 17.54 22.82
N THR A 142 0.57 17.05 21.57
CA THR A 142 1.01 17.85 20.42
C THR A 142 -0.05 18.78 19.85
N GLY A 143 -1.27 18.79 20.42
CA GLY A 143 -2.37 19.67 19.99
C GLY A 143 -2.96 19.32 18.62
N LEU A 144 -2.76 18.10 18.14
CA LEU A 144 -3.19 17.67 16.82
C LEU A 144 -4.61 17.09 16.78
N ILE A 145 -5.28 16.95 17.92
CA ILE A 145 -6.66 16.46 17.99
C ILE A 145 -7.59 17.39 17.18
N GLY A 146 -8.43 16.78 16.33
CA GLY A 146 -9.34 17.52 15.46
C GLY A 146 -8.70 18.08 14.19
N SER A 147 -7.37 17.93 14.00
CA SER A 147 -6.65 18.30 12.80
C SER A 147 -6.46 17.09 11.88
N MET A 148 -6.44 17.32 10.56
CA MET A 148 -6.09 16.27 9.57
C MET A 148 -4.67 15.73 9.79
N TRP A 149 -3.78 16.49 10.41
CA TRP A 149 -2.41 16.08 10.70
C TRP A 149 -2.34 14.94 11.72
N SER A 150 -3.35 14.77 12.57
CA SER A 150 -3.45 13.61 13.47
C SER A 150 -3.54 12.26 12.73
N LEU A 151 -3.99 12.28 11.47
CA LEU A 151 -4.06 11.08 10.62
C LEU A 151 -2.72 10.77 9.94
N PHE A 152 -1.95 11.80 9.61
CA PHE A 152 -0.76 11.65 8.77
C PHE A 152 0.53 11.52 9.57
N LEU A 153 0.70 12.30 10.65
CA LEU A 153 1.97 12.36 11.39
C LEU A 153 2.31 11.05 12.13
N PRO A 154 1.40 10.39 12.85
CA PRO A 154 1.74 9.17 13.59
C PRO A 154 2.17 8.01 12.69
N GLY A 155 1.70 7.97 11.45
CA GLY A 155 2.01 6.93 10.46
C GLY A 155 2.79 7.43 9.24
N GLY A 156 3.34 8.65 9.29
CA GLY A 156 3.93 9.33 8.13
C GLY A 156 5.09 8.58 7.48
N VAL A 157 5.86 7.82 8.26
CA VAL A 157 6.94 6.97 7.75
C VAL A 157 6.62 5.51 8.03
N GLY A 158 6.14 4.79 7.04
CA GLY A 158 6.01 3.34 7.11
C GLY A 158 7.38 2.67 7.04
N VAL A 159 7.89 2.16 8.16
CA VAL A 159 9.27 1.63 8.25
C VAL A 159 9.54 0.50 7.27
N GLY A 160 8.57 -0.40 7.04
CA GLY A 160 8.69 -1.47 6.04
C GLY A 160 8.93 -0.91 4.64
N ASN A 161 8.11 0.06 4.22
CA ASN A 161 8.25 0.73 2.93
C ASN A 161 9.57 1.54 2.86
N MET A 162 9.98 2.20 3.94
CA MET A 162 11.26 2.90 4.03
C MET A 162 12.45 1.96 3.76
N ILE A 163 12.42 0.74 4.28
CA ILE A 163 13.47 -0.26 4.02
C ILE A 163 13.48 -0.67 2.55
N VAL A 164 12.32 -0.84 1.92
CA VAL A 164 12.21 -1.16 0.49
C VAL A 164 12.80 -0.03 -0.36
N VAL A 165 12.38 1.22 -0.11
CA VAL A 165 12.88 2.41 -0.83
C VAL A 165 14.40 2.57 -0.62
N ARG A 166 14.89 2.41 0.60
CA ARG A 166 16.33 2.45 0.91
C ARG A 166 17.11 1.40 0.10
N ASN A 167 16.60 0.16 0.07
CA ASN A 167 17.26 -0.92 -0.66
C ASN A 167 17.24 -0.65 -2.18
N TYR A 168 16.19 -0.05 -2.70
CA TYR A 168 16.12 0.38 -4.09
C TYR A 168 17.20 1.43 -4.38
N PHE A 169 17.32 2.47 -3.57
CA PHE A 169 18.36 3.49 -3.72
C PHE A 169 19.77 2.90 -3.69
N GLN A 170 20.01 1.86 -2.89
CA GLN A 170 21.33 1.21 -2.78
C GLN A 170 21.68 0.30 -3.96
N ASN A 171 20.68 -0.35 -4.57
CA ASN A 171 20.92 -1.41 -5.54
C ASN A 171 20.57 -1.02 -6.98
N SER A 172 19.64 -0.09 -7.16
CA SER A 172 19.11 0.25 -8.49
C SER A 172 19.61 1.59 -9.02
N ILE A 173 20.08 2.49 -8.13
CA ILE A 173 20.67 3.75 -8.55
C ILE A 173 22.18 3.56 -8.71
N PRO A 174 22.75 3.78 -9.92
CA PRO A 174 24.19 3.69 -10.12
C PRO A 174 24.95 4.68 -9.24
N HIS A 175 25.88 4.16 -8.45
CA HIS A 175 26.69 4.98 -7.53
C HIS A 175 27.51 6.03 -8.29
N ASP A 176 27.99 5.67 -9.47
CA ASP A 176 28.80 6.53 -10.33
C ASP A 176 28.09 7.84 -10.70
N LEU A 177 26.75 7.83 -10.85
CA LEU A 177 25.99 9.05 -11.11
C LEU A 177 25.95 10.00 -9.90
N VAL A 178 25.89 9.43 -8.71
CA VAL A 178 25.91 10.20 -7.46
C VAL A 178 27.30 10.79 -7.25
N GLU A 179 28.36 10.00 -7.45
CA GLU A 179 29.77 10.44 -7.35
C GLU A 179 30.09 11.53 -8.41
N ALA A 180 29.67 11.35 -9.66
CA ALA A 180 29.83 12.35 -10.70
C ALA A 180 29.20 13.69 -10.30
N SER A 181 27.99 13.65 -9.74
CA SER A 181 27.31 14.87 -9.28
C SER A 181 28.03 15.54 -8.09
N GLU A 182 28.69 14.77 -7.23
CA GLU A 182 29.51 15.31 -6.13
C GLU A 182 30.81 15.94 -6.65
N ILE A 183 31.44 15.35 -7.68
CA ILE A 183 32.62 15.92 -8.35
C ILE A 183 32.28 17.25 -9.04
N ASP A 184 31.09 17.33 -9.64
CA ASP A 184 30.55 18.56 -10.24
C ASP A 184 30.17 19.64 -9.21
N GLY A 185 30.40 19.39 -7.91
CA GLY A 185 30.09 20.31 -6.81
C GLY A 185 28.61 20.42 -6.49
N CYS A 186 27.78 19.46 -6.92
CA CYS A 186 26.36 19.46 -6.65
C CYS A 186 26.08 19.09 -5.18
N PRO A 187 25.35 19.91 -4.41
CA PRO A 187 25.02 19.57 -3.03
C PRO A 187 24.10 18.32 -2.97
N LYS A 188 24.26 17.49 -1.96
CA LYS A 188 23.52 16.22 -1.79
C LYS A 188 21.99 16.35 -1.97
N PHE A 189 21.41 17.46 -1.51
CA PHE A 189 19.98 17.71 -1.68
C PHE A 189 19.58 17.93 -3.14
N ARG A 190 20.40 18.62 -3.92
CA ARG A 190 20.17 18.81 -5.35
C ARG A 190 20.36 17.51 -6.12
N THR A 191 21.39 16.72 -5.81
CA THR A 191 21.56 15.36 -6.34
C THR A 191 20.33 14.49 -6.06
N PHE A 192 19.79 14.56 -4.85
CA PHE A 192 18.55 13.87 -4.49
C PHE A 192 17.38 14.25 -5.40
N LEU A 193 17.14 15.54 -5.61
CA LEU A 193 16.01 16.03 -6.42
C LEU A 193 16.20 15.78 -7.92
N SER A 194 17.43 15.97 -8.44
CA SER A 194 17.68 15.98 -9.89
C SER A 194 18.11 14.62 -10.45
N VAL A 195 18.66 13.74 -9.63
CA VAL A 195 19.17 12.42 -10.05
C VAL A 195 18.35 11.29 -9.41
N VAL A 196 18.27 11.28 -8.06
CA VAL A 196 17.70 10.14 -7.33
C VAL A 196 16.18 10.04 -7.54
N ILE A 197 15.44 11.13 -7.37
CA ILE A 197 13.98 11.12 -7.54
C ILE A 197 13.55 10.70 -8.94
N PRO A 198 14.09 11.27 -10.05
CA PRO A 198 13.70 10.83 -11.38
C PRO A 198 14.01 9.37 -11.68
N LEU A 199 15.14 8.85 -11.18
CA LEU A 199 15.52 7.45 -11.37
C LEU A 199 14.70 6.50 -10.48
N SER A 200 13.98 6.99 -9.48
CA SER A 200 13.16 6.20 -8.58
C SER A 200 11.67 6.22 -8.90
N LEU A 201 11.26 6.79 -10.03
CA LEU A 201 9.86 6.74 -10.48
C LEU A 201 9.25 5.32 -10.57
N PRO A 202 10.03 4.23 -10.84
CA PRO A 202 9.46 2.88 -10.91
C PRO A 202 9.13 2.26 -9.54
N ILE A 203 9.48 2.85 -8.42
CA ILE A 203 9.20 2.36 -7.07
C ILE A 203 8.08 3.14 -6.42
#